data_71359749d3151c09bd4dd18465c8f723
#
_entry.id   71359749d3151c09bd4dd18465c8f723
#
_cell.length_a   1.000
_cell.length_b   1.000
_cell.length_c   1.000
_cell.angle_alpha   90.00
_cell.angle_beta   90.00
_cell.angle_gamma   90.00
#
_symmetry.space_group_name_H-M   'P 1'
#
loop_
_entity.id
_entity.type
_entity.pdbx_description
1 polymer ?
#
loop_
_entity_poly.entity_id
_entity_poly.type
_entity_poly.pdbx_seq_one_letter_code
_entity_poly.pdbx_strand_id
1 'polypeptide(L)'
;MRMYSYPEDEIAERYNFLGRDLARKGIDIEEVKIKVSNFMVEVPSWVFGPFGGGRFSSYIPPGAARNVFEKFDDAALVHRLTGATPKVSIHIGWDCPENVPFERIEAEHFGRLKDYAENLGLGIGSVNPTYFLEGTHFGSLSADDVNVRRKLIEHTLVAAEVARKYGDGIIVLWFPDGSLYPGQVNFRLKESNLRRSLREIYDRAPSSVKMLIEYKLFEPGTYHTVIPDPFTAYDLARSLGDRAGVIIDLGHHAFGVNVEHIAARLIESGIPAGIHFNSRYVADDDQAVEPNMQMFLLFHELTTGNVIGNPDPDKNWVYIIDQCSKLENRIHAVLHTIDSLMISYSKALIVDEEKLREYQTKNEIILANRTLLDAFLTDVRPIIYAARLERGLPPDPVKAYLESSYQRKIEMERS
;
A
#
# COMPACT_ATOMS: atom_id res chain seq x y z
N MET A 1 23.85 18.83 7.90
CA MET A 1 23.51 18.20 6.61
C MET A 1 22.23 18.85 6.12
N ARG A 2 22.26 19.64 5.02
CA ARG A 2 21.03 20.21 4.44
C ARG A 2 20.37 19.09 3.62
N MET A 3 19.60 18.26 4.26
CA MET A 3 18.62 17.46 3.54
C MET A 3 17.52 18.41 3.08
N TYR A 4 16.86 18.12 2.04
CA TYR A 4 15.87 18.83 1.22
C TYR A 4 14.78 19.66 1.96
N SER A 5 14.89 19.88 3.28
CA SER A 5 13.98 20.68 4.07
C SER A 5 14.37 22.17 4.06
N TYR A 6 13.36 23.03 4.09
CA TYR A 6 13.55 24.45 4.32
C TYR A 6 13.80 24.73 5.81
N PRO A 7 14.49 25.83 6.15
CA PRO A 7 14.43 26.38 7.49
C PRO A 7 12.97 26.66 7.89
N GLU A 8 12.61 26.41 9.14
CA GLU A 8 11.22 26.56 9.60
C GLU A 8 10.69 27.98 9.44
N ASP A 9 11.53 28.99 9.62
CA ASP A 9 11.22 30.40 9.43
C ASP A 9 10.88 30.78 7.95
N GLU A 10 11.38 30.00 6.98
CA GLU A 10 11.07 30.19 5.58
C GLU A 10 9.79 29.48 5.14
N ILE A 11 9.27 28.51 5.90
CA ILE A 11 8.10 27.70 5.49
C ILE A 11 6.88 28.59 5.26
N ALA A 12 6.56 29.48 6.19
CA ALA A 12 5.41 30.36 6.08
C ALA A 12 5.51 31.33 4.88
N GLU A 13 6.69 31.87 4.61
CA GLU A 13 6.91 32.75 3.47
C GLU A 13 6.70 32.00 2.15
N ARG A 14 7.27 30.80 2.02
CA ARG A 14 7.13 29.96 0.82
C ARG A 14 5.69 29.47 0.64
N TYR A 15 5.01 29.12 1.73
CA TYR A 15 3.60 28.76 1.71
C TYR A 15 2.73 29.91 1.20
N ASN A 16 2.91 31.12 1.74
CA ASN A 16 2.19 32.29 1.31
C ASN A 16 2.48 32.70 -0.15
N PHE A 17 3.74 32.51 -0.60
CA PHE A 17 4.10 32.75 -1.99
C PHE A 17 3.36 31.79 -2.92
N LEU A 18 3.42 30.49 -2.62
CA LEU A 18 2.72 29.45 -3.38
C LEU A 18 1.20 29.67 -3.38
N GLY A 19 0.62 30.07 -2.23
CA GLY A 19 -0.81 30.36 -2.14
C GLY A 19 -1.26 31.48 -3.09
N ARG A 20 -0.46 32.54 -3.23
CA ARG A 20 -0.74 33.62 -4.20
C ARG A 20 -0.68 33.13 -5.65
N ASP A 21 0.23 32.19 -5.94
CA ASP A 21 0.35 31.62 -7.29
C ASP A 21 -0.82 30.69 -7.62
N LEU A 22 -1.20 29.81 -6.69
CA LEU A 22 -2.36 28.92 -6.83
C LEU A 22 -3.69 29.67 -6.92
N ALA A 23 -3.85 30.75 -6.16
CA ALA A 23 -5.05 31.59 -6.22
C ALA A 23 -5.30 32.19 -7.64
N ARG A 24 -4.25 32.47 -8.43
CA ARG A 24 -4.38 32.89 -9.83
C ARG A 24 -4.94 31.80 -10.74
N LYS A 25 -4.88 30.53 -10.29
CA LYS A 25 -5.44 29.36 -10.98
C LYS A 25 -6.80 28.96 -10.40
N GLY A 26 -7.36 29.75 -9.46
CA GLY A 26 -8.60 29.42 -8.78
C GLY A 26 -8.48 28.31 -7.72
N ILE A 27 -7.26 27.99 -7.31
CA ILE A 27 -6.99 26.91 -6.34
C ILE A 27 -6.77 27.52 -4.96
N ASP A 28 -7.55 27.09 -3.96
CA ASP A 28 -7.40 27.48 -2.56
C ASP A 28 -6.35 26.59 -1.89
N ILE A 29 -5.22 27.18 -1.50
CA ILE A 29 -4.13 26.47 -0.82
C ILE A 29 -4.56 25.92 0.54
N GLU A 30 -5.52 26.54 1.24
CA GLU A 30 -6.01 26.05 2.53
C GLU A 30 -6.81 24.75 2.35
N GLU A 31 -7.65 24.66 1.32
CA GLU A 31 -8.34 23.42 0.98
C GLU A 31 -7.35 22.29 0.62
N VAL A 32 -6.32 22.62 -0.16
CA VAL A 32 -5.25 21.66 -0.49
C VAL A 32 -4.53 21.20 0.78
N LYS A 33 -4.15 22.13 1.67
CA LYS A 33 -3.49 21.81 2.94
C LYS A 33 -4.34 20.88 3.83
N ILE A 34 -5.64 21.13 3.92
CA ILE A 34 -6.58 20.27 4.67
C ILE A 34 -6.59 18.87 4.09
N LYS A 35 -6.71 18.71 2.77
CA LYS A 35 -6.67 17.39 2.10
C LYS A 35 -5.34 16.67 2.35
N VAL A 36 -4.23 17.37 2.24
CA VAL A 36 -2.88 16.82 2.50
C VAL A 36 -2.72 16.42 3.96
N SER A 37 -3.25 17.20 4.90
CA SER A 37 -3.24 16.89 6.33
C SER A 37 -4.03 15.63 6.67
N ASN A 38 -5.07 15.32 5.90
CA ASN A 38 -5.92 14.15 6.06
C ASN A 38 -5.46 12.94 5.23
N PHE A 39 -4.33 13.04 4.53
CA PHE A 39 -3.78 11.90 3.80
C PHE A 39 -3.40 10.78 4.75
N MET A 40 -3.87 9.57 4.46
CA MET A 40 -3.63 8.36 5.25
C MET A 40 -3.20 7.20 4.35
N VAL A 41 -2.25 6.42 4.84
CA VAL A 41 -1.76 5.19 4.21
C VAL A 41 -1.42 4.16 5.29
N GLU A 42 -1.68 2.88 5.02
CA GLU A 42 -1.25 1.81 5.91
C GLU A 42 0.25 1.52 5.73
N VAL A 43 0.95 1.23 6.82
CA VAL A 43 2.31 0.69 6.75
C VAL A 43 2.26 -0.84 6.86
N PRO A 44 3.08 -1.58 6.11
CA PRO A 44 3.12 -3.02 6.23
C PRO A 44 3.97 -3.44 7.45
N SER A 45 3.49 -4.41 8.21
CA SER A 45 4.24 -4.96 9.34
C SER A 45 5.58 -5.56 8.91
N TRP A 46 5.60 -6.17 7.73
CA TRP A 46 6.76 -6.91 7.22
C TRP A 46 7.95 -6.00 6.89
N VAL A 47 7.75 -4.72 6.57
CA VAL A 47 8.86 -3.80 6.33
C VAL A 47 9.77 -3.64 7.55
N PHE A 48 9.24 -3.78 8.76
CA PHE A 48 10.01 -3.61 10.00
C PHE A 48 10.72 -4.89 10.46
N GLY A 49 10.28 -6.05 9.99
CA GLY A 49 10.81 -7.35 10.36
C GLY A 49 12.05 -7.78 9.56
N PRO A 50 12.52 -9.02 9.76
CA PRO A 50 13.65 -9.59 9.02
C PRO A 50 13.28 -10.03 7.60
N PHE A 51 12.06 -9.77 7.14
CA PHE A 51 11.58 -10.15 5.81
C PHE A 51 12.40 -9.50 4.69
N GLY A 52 12.58 -10.20 3.60
CA GLY A 52 13.27 -9.79 2.38
C GLY A 52 13.78 -11.01 1.62
N GLY A 53 13.64 -10.98 0.32
CA GLY A 53 13.92 -12.10 -0.58
C GLY A 53 15.34 -12.16 -1.13
N GLY A 54 15.52 -13.04 -2.12
CA GLY A 54 16.73 -13.18 -2.91
C GLY A 54 17.92 -13.76 -2.15
N ARG A 55 19.12 -13.55 -2.68
CA ARG A 55 20.36 -14.12 -2.14
C ARG A 55 20.74 -13.60 -0.73
N PHE A 56 20.12 -12.54 -0.27
CA PHE A 56 20.36 -11.97 1.06
C PHE A 56 19.32 -12.39 2.08
N SER A 57 18.52 -13.42 1.83
CA SER A 57 17.43 -13.88 2.70
C SER A 57 17.88 -14.22 4.13
N SER A 58 19.13 -14.65 4.33
CA SER A 58 19.70 -14.93 5.64
C SER A 58 20.25 -13.67 6.36
N TYR A 59 20.37 -12.55 5.68
CA TYR A 59 20.86 -11.32 6.30
C TYR A 59 19.73 -10.66 7.09
N ILE A 60 19.95 -10.48 8.38
CA ILE A 60 19.06 -9.73 9.26
C ILE A 60 19.67 -8.34 9.49
N PRO A 61 19.05 -7.26 9.01
CA PRO A 61 19.57 -5.92 9.25
C PRO A 61 19.57 -5.56 10.75
N PRO A 62 20.58 -4.80 11.20
CA PRO A 62 20.64 -4.35 12.58
C PRO A 62 19.36 -3.61 12.99
N GLY A 63 18.86 -3.91 14.17
CA GLY A 63 17.64 -3.30 14.70
C GLY A 63 16.33 -3.76 14.05
N ALA A 64 16.34 -4.79 13.17
CA ALA A 64 15.11 -5.37 12.64
C ALA A 64 14.21 -5.89 13.77
N ALA A 65 12.90 -5.65 13.66
CA ALA A 65 11.93 -6.15 14.62
C ALA A 65 11.89 -7.68 14.61
N ARG A 66 11.91 -8.31 15.79
CA ARG A 66 11.97 -9.76 15.99
C ARG A 66 10.60 -10.40 16.17
N ASN A 67 9.60 -9.59 16.50
CA ASN A 67 8.23 -10.01 16.74
C ASN A 67 7.26 -8.88 16.34
N VAL A 68 5.97 -9.19 16.34
CA VAL A 68 4.95 -8.24 15.90
C VAL A 68 4.85 -7.00 16.80
N PHE A 69 5.12 -7.09 18.08
CA PHE A 69 5.05 -5.94 18.98
C PHE A 69 6.15 -4.93 18.66
N GLU A 70 7.38 -5.39 18.42
CA GLU A 70 8.48 -4.53 17.97
C GLU A 70 8.20 -3.89 16.60
N LYS A 71 7.50 -4.60 15.69
CA LYS A 71 7.04 -4.01 14.41
C LYS A 71 6.06 -2.86 14.64
N PHE A 72 5.14 -3.01 15.60
CA PHE A 72 4.19 -1.95 15.96
C PHE A 72 4.86 -0.77 16.66
N ASP A 73 5.93 -0.99 17.45
CA ASP A 73 6.74 0.10 18.04
C ASP A 73 7.38 0.97 16.95
N ASP A 74 7.96 0.33 15.90
CA ASP A 74 8.55 1.01 14.76
C ASP A 74 7.49 1.76 13.94
N ALA A 75 6.34 1.13 13.69
CA ALA A 75 5.20 1.75 13.03
C ALA A 75 4.67 2.97 13.81
N ALA A 76 4.61 2.87 15.13
CA ALA A 76 4.20 3.98 16.00
C ALA A 76 5.17 5.16 15.92
N LEU A 77 6.47 4.92 15.81
CA LEU A 77 7.44 5.99 15.56
C LEU A 77 7.17 6.68 14.22
N VAL A 78 6.98 5.90 13.15
CA VAL A 78 6.64 6.43 11.82
C VAL A 78 5.38 7.28 11.89
N HIS A 79 4.34 6.79 12.55
CA HIS A 79 3.09 7.55 12.72
C HIS A 79 3.30 8.85 13.50
N ARG A 80 4.03 8.83 14.62
CA ARG A 80 4.34 10.03 15.42
C ARG A 80 5.13 11.09 14.65
N LEU A 81 5.94 10.68 13.69
CA LEU A 81 6.75 11.61 12.87
C LEU A 81 5.99 12.16 11.66
N THR A 82 5.03 11.41 11.11
CA THR A 82 4.35 11.77 9.87
C THR A 82 2.89 12.15 10.04
N GLY A 83 2.22 11.58 11.04
CA GLY A 83 0.79 11.70 11.24
C GLY A 83 -0.07 11.04 10.16
N ALA A 84 0.55 10.31 9.21
CA ALA A 84 -0.12 9.78 8.00
C ALA A 84 -0.38 8.27 8.04
N THR A 85 0.11 7.55 9.07
CA THR A 85 0.07 6.08 9.10
C THR A 85 -0.62 5.53 10.35
N PRO A 86 -1.92 5.79 10.54
CA PRO A 86 -2.61 5.37 11.76
C PRO A 86 -2.85 3.86 11.84
N LYS A 87 -2.57 3.11 10.78
CA LYS A 87 -2.87 1.69 10.67
C LYS A 87 -1.72 0.88 10.12
N VAL A 88 -1.68 -0.39 10.55
CA VAL A 88 -0.65 -1.36 10.14
C VAL A 88 -1.35 -2.52 9.44
N SER A 89 -0.92 -2.80 8.19
CA SER A 89 -1.29 -4.01 7.47
C SER A 89 -0.50 -5.21 8.01
N ILE A 90 -1.15 -6.34 8.24
CA ILE A 90 -0.53 -7.52 8.84
C ILE A 90 -0.70 -8.78 7.99
N HIS A 91 0.23 -9.73 8.14
CA HIS A 91 0.10 -11.11 7.69
C HIS A 91 -0.19 -12.03 8.85
N ILE A 92 -1.31 -12.75 8.85
CA ILE A 92 -1.69 -13.56 10.02
C ILE A 92 -0.70 -14.68 10.33
N GLY A 93 0.00 -15.21 9.33
CA GLY A 93 1.02 -16.23 9.52
C GLY A 93 2.35 -15.72 10.09
N TRP A 94 2.66 -14.43 9.91
CA TRP A 94 3.92 -13.82 10.38
C TRP A 94 3.76 -12.97 11.63
N ASP A 95 2.54 -12.50 11.86
CA ASP A 95 2.24 -11.50 12.88
C ASP A 95 1.33 -12.04 13.99
N CYS A 96 1.16 -13.37 14.05
CA CYS A 96 0.47 -13.99 15.18
C CYS A 96 1.25 -13.70 16.45
N PRO A 97 0.64 -13.04 17.46
CA PRO A 97 1.32 -12.69 18.71
C PRO A 97 1.73 -13.90 19.56
N GLU A 98 1.11 -15.03 19.29
CA GLU A 98 1.33 -16.29 20.02
C GLU A 98 2.14 -17.26 19.16
N ASN A 99 3.03 -17.99 19.81
CA ASN A 99 3.82 -19.05 19.13
C ASN A 99 2.98 -20.32 19.00
N VAL A 100 2.02 -20.30 18.08
CA VAL A 100 1.17 -21.45 17.75
C VAL A 100 1.49 -21.97 16.37
N PRO A 101 1.35 -23.30 16.13
CA PRO A 101 1.44 -23.84 14.78
C PRO A 101 0.46 -23.12 13.83
N PHE A 102 0.88 -22.93 12.59
CA PHE A 102 0.10 -22.22 11.57
C PHE A 102 -1.36 -22.71 11.46
N GLU A 103 -1.58 -24.02 11.54
CA GLU A 103 -2.90 -24.65 11.47
C GLU A 103 -3.79 -24.38 12.70
N ARG A 104 -3.24 -23.79 13.74
CA ARG A 104 -3.94 -23.47 14.99
C ARG A 104 -4.08 -21.97 15.23
N ILE A 105 -3.72 -21.16 14.23
CA ILE A 105 -3.96 -19.72 14.31
C ILE A 105 -5.46 -19.49 14.28
N GLU A 106 -5.96 -18.79 15.29
CA GLU A 106 -7.35 -18.37 15.45
C GLU A 106 -7.42 -16.84 15.57
N ALA A 107 -8.57 -16.26 15.26
CA ALA A 107 -8.71 -14.81 15.31
C ALA A 107 -8.47 -14.25 16.72
N GLU A 108 -8.84 -14.99 17.75
CA GLU A 108 -8.71 -14.61 19.16
C GLU A 108 -7.27 -14.31 19.58
N HIS A 109 -6.28 -14.93 18.94
CA HIS A 109 -4.86 -14.68 19.21
C HIS A 109 -4.46 -13.22 18.92
N PHE A 110 -5.19 -12.52 18.06
CA PHE A 110 -4.89 -11.13 17.69
C PHE A 110 -5.50 -10.07 18.63
N GLY A 111 -6.31 -10.46 19.60
CA GLY A 111 -6.93 -9.53 20.56
C GLY A 111 -5.88 -8.72 21.33
N ARG A 112 -4.83 -9.39 21.83
CA ARG A 112 -3.72 -8.73 22.51
C ARG A 112 -2.96 -7.75 21.61
N LEU A 113 -2.81 -8.06 20.31
CA LEU A 113 -2.16 -7.16 19.36
C LEU A 113 -3.00 -5.91 19.12
N LYS A 114 -4.32 -6.07 19.01
CA LYS A 114 -5.25 -4.93 18.90
C LYS A 114 -5.09 -3.98 20.09
N ASP A 115 -5.16 -4.49 21.32
CA ASP A 115 -5.02 -3.68 22.53
C ASP A 115 -3.66 -2.96 22.58
N TYR A 116 -2.60 -3.65 22.15
CA TYR A 116 -1.27 -3.07 22.06
C TYR A 116 -1.19 -1.94 21.03
N ALA A 117 -1.75 -2.15 19.85
CA ALA A 117 -1.82 -1.14 18.79
C ALA A 117 -2.56 0.12 19.27
N GLU A 118 -3.72 -0.03 19.91
CA GLU A 118 -4.52 1.07 20.45
C GLU A 118 -3.76 1.88 21.52
N ASN A 119 -3.00 1.21 22.37
CA ASN A 119 -2.14 1.88 23.35
C ASN A 119 -1.00 2.71 22.71
N LEU A 120 -0.61 2.36 21.48
CA LEU A 120 0.37 3.11 20.69
C LEU A 120 -0.25 4.21 19.82
N GLY A 121 -1.58 4.35 19.82
CA GLY A 121 -2.33 5.24 18.94
C GLY A 121 -2.45 4.72 17.51
N LEU A 122 -2.33 3.40 17.31
CA LEU A 122 -2.45 2.71 16.03
C LEU A 122 -3.66 1.79 15.99
N GLY A 123 -4.02 1.34 14.79
CA GLY A 123 -4.96 0.24 14.55
C GLY A 123 -4.37 -0.82 13.63
N ILE A 124 -5.04 -1.98 13.57
CA ILE A 124 -4.82 -2.96 12.51
C ILE A 124 -5.64 -2.50 11.30
N GLY A 125 -5.02 -2.41 10.14
CA GLY A 125 -5.68 -2.09 8.87
C GLY A 125 -6.13 -3.33 8.12
N SER A 126 -5.67 -3.48 6.88
CA SER A 126 -5.88 -4.67 6.07
C SER A 126 -5.16 -5.89 6.62
N VAL A 127 -5.72 -7.08 6.34
CA VAL A 127 -5.20 -8.35 6.82
C VAL A 127 -4.89 -9.27 5.64
N ASN A 128 -3.68 -9.81 5.61
CA ASN A 128 -3.21 -10.70 4.57
C ASN A 128 -3.17 -12.14 5.08
N PRO A 129 -3.83 -13.09 4.41
CA PRO A 129 -3.53 -14.51 4.58
C PRO A 129 -2.12 -14.80 4.08
N THR A 130 -1.44 -15.73 4.70
CA THR A 130 -0.10 -16.16 4.29
C THR A 130 -0.20 -17.45 3.50
N TYR A 131 0.11 -17.44 2.20
CA TYR A 131 -0.05 -18.62 1.33
C TYR A 131 1.25 -19.37 1.03
N PHE A 132 2.42 -18.77 1.27
CA PHE A 132 3.72 -19.39 1.04
C PHE A 132 4.23 -20.03 2.33
N LEU A 133 3.83 -21.29 2.51
CA LEU A 133 4.05 -22.10 3.68
C LEU A 133 4.60 -23.46 3.27
N GLU A 134 5.10 -24.22 4.23
CA GLU A 134 5.48 -25.60 3.98
C GLU A 134 4.28 -26.40 3.40
N GLY A 135 4.54 -27.10 2.29
CA GLY A 135 3.53 -27.89 1.56
C GLY A 135 2.81 -27.12 0.46
N THR A 136 3.05 -25.81 0.25
CA THR A 136 2.41 -25.02 -0.82
C THR A 136 3.25 -24.86 -2.09
N HIS A 137 4.36 -25.56 -2.22
CA HIS A 137 5.28 -25.48 -3.36
C HIS A 137 4.62 -25.72 -4.73
N PHE A 138 3.53 -26.49 -4.77
CA PHE A 138 2.79 -26.79 -6.00
C PHE A 138 1.47 -26.00 -6.12
N GLY A 139 1.33 -24.96 -5.34
CA GLY A 139 0.19 -24.07 -5.31
C GLY A 139 -0.51 -24.03 -3.95
N SER A 140 -1.25 -22.98 -3.73
CA SER A 140 -2.06 -22.73 -2.55
C SER A 140 -3.54 -23.01 -2.83
N LEU A 141 -4.35 -21.97 -3.05
CA LEU A 141 -5.77 -22.09 -3.40
C LEU A 141 -6.02 -22.68 -4.79
N SER A 142 -5.01 -22.70 -5.65
CA SER A 142 -5.07 -23.37 -6.96
C SER A 142 -4.49 -24.79 -6.95
N ALA A 143 -3.95 -25.28 -5.83
CA ALA A 143 -3.31 -26.59 -5.74
C ALA A 143 -4.22 -27.73 -6.24
N ASP A 144 -3.62 -28.78 -6.82
CA ASP A 144 -4.36 -29.97 -7.23
C ASP A 144 -4.79 -30.82 -6.02
N ASP A 145 -3.95 -30.80 -4.93
CA ASP A 145 -4.32 -31.44 -3.68
C ASP A 145 -5.44 -30.70 -2.96
N VAL A 146 -6.58 -31.35 -2.80
CA VAL A 146 -7.77 -30.83 -2.14
C VAL A 146 -7.52 -30.52 -0.65
N ASN A 147 -6.61 -31.24 0.01
CA ASN A 147 -6.32 -31.01 1.42
C ASN A 147 -5.53 -29.71 1.62
N VAL A 148 -4.58 -29.43 0.70
CA VAL A 148 -3.86 -28.15 0.69
C VAL A 148 -4.85 -27.00 0.50
N ARG A 149 -5.73 -27.09 -0.50
CA ARG A 149 -6.74 -26.05 -0.72
C ARG A 149 -7.63 -25.84 0.50
N ARG A 150 -8.18 -26.93 1.07
CA ARG A 150 -9.06 -26.86 2.26
C ARG A 150 -8.34 -26.17 3.44
N LYS A 151 -7.11 -26.56 3.73
CA LYS A 151 -6.30 -25.95 4.78
C LYS A 151 -6.17 -24.43 4.57
N LEU A 152 -5.91 -23.99 3.34
CA LEU A 152 -5.70 -22.59 3.05
C LEU A 152 -7.01 -21.78 2.92
N ILE A 153 -8.11 -22.43 2.55
CA ILE A 153 -9.44 -21.83 2.66
C ILE A 153 -9.75 -21.50 4.12
N GLU A 154 -9.58 -22.46 5.04
CA GLU A 154 -9.80 -22.20 6.47
C GLU A 154 -8.87 -21.11 7.01
N HIS A 155 -7.60 -21.12 6.62
CA HIS A 155 -6.65 -20.05 6.98
C HIS A 155 -7.11 -18.65 6.48
N THR A 156 -7.63 -18.58 5.25
CA THR A 156 -8.16 -17.32 4.71
C THR A 156 -9.40 -16.86 5.48
N LEU A 157 -10.25 -17.79 5.91
CA LEU A 157 -11.40 -17.46 6.75
C LEU A 157 -11.01 -16.94 8.14
N VAL A 158 -9.90 -17.46 8.71
CA VAL A 158 -9.32 -16.88 9.93
C VAL A 158 -8.87 -15.44 9.68
N ALA A 159 -8.17 -15.17 8.56
CA ALA A 159 -7.80 -13.80 8.20
C ALA A 159 -9.03 -12.87 8.07
N ALA A 160 -10.11 -13.37 7.47
CA ALA A 160 -11.35 -12.60 7.37
C ALA A 160 -11.98 -12.30 8.74
N GLU A 161 -11.92 -13.26 9.68
CA GLU A 161 -12.39 -13.02 11.06
C GLU A 161 -11.48 -12.05 11.82
N VAL A 162 -10.16 -12.09 11.63
CA VAL A 162 -9.21 -11.10 12.19
C VAL A 162 -9.55 -9.71 11.63
N ALA A 163 -9.71 -9.58 10.32
CA ALA A 163 -10.07 -8.32 9.68
C ALA A 163 -11.40 -7.74 10.21
N ARG A 164 -12.41 -8.61 10.40
CA ARG A 164 -13.71 -8.21 10.93
C ARG A 164 -13.66 -7.77 12.40
N LYS A 165 -12.92 -8.51 13.25
CA LYS A 165 -12.91 -8.28 14.70
C LYS A 165 -11.94 -7.17 15.11
N TYR A 166 -10.82 -7.05 14.45
CA TYR A 166 -9.67 -6.27 14.91
C TYR A 166 -9.10 -5.31 13.88
N GLY A 167 -9.44 -5.48 12.59
CA GLY A 167 -9.00 -4.63 11.48
C GLY A 167 -10.13 -3.85 10.84
N ASP A 168 -9.92 -3.41 9.61
CA ASP A 168 -10.86 -2.58 8.85
C ASP A 168 -11.86 -3.38 8.00
N GLY A 169 -11.97 -4.69 8.22
CA GLY A 169 -12.83 -5.55 7.41
C GLY A 169 -12.33 -5.74 5.98
N ILE A 170 -11.03 -5.67 5.75
CA ILE A 170 -10.42 -5.85 4.43
C ILE A 170 -9.40 -6.98 4.50
N ILE A 171 -9.50 -7.94 3.59
CA ILE A 171 -8.44 -8.92 3.34
C ILE A 171 -7.84 -8.71 1.96
N VAL A 172 -6.50 -8.80 1.87
CA VAL A 172 -5.74 -8.71 0.62
C VAL A 172 -5.23 -10.09 0.26
N LEU A 173 -5.52 -10.53 -0.95
CA LEU A 173 -5.30 -11.89 -1.42
C LEU A 173 -4.22 -11.90 -2.52
N TRP A 174 -2.96 -12.07 -2.11
CA TRP A 174 -1.85 -12.33 -3.03
C TRP A 174 -1.48 -13.81 -3.01
N PHE A 175 -1.44 -14.43 -4.19
CA PHE A 175 -1.16 -15.86 -4.35
C PHE A 175 0.20 -16.07 -5.03
N PRO A 176 1.15 -16.77 -4.38
CA PRO A 176 2.41 -17.14 -5.00
C PRO A 176 2.27 -18.32 -5.97
N ASP A 177 1.04 -18.69 -6.34
CA ASP A 177 0.76 -19.82 -7.22
C ASP A 177 1.15 -19.51 -8.65
N GLY A 178 1.80 -20.46 -9.32
CA GLY A 178 2.19 -20.24 -10.70
C GLY A 178 2.84 -21.45 -11.38
N SER A 179 3.18 -21.27 -12.65
CA SER A 179 3.87 -22.28 -13.46
C SER A 179 4.31 -21.70 -14.81
N LEU A 180 5.23 -22.39 -15.49
CA LEU A 180 5.84 -21.89 -16.73
C LEU A 180 5.26 -22.53 -17.99
N TYR A 181 4.86 -23.80 -17.96
CA TYR A 181 4.45 -24.53 -19.15
C TYR A 181 3.49 -25.70 -18.82
N PRO A 182 2.70 -26.18 -19.81
CA PRO A 182 1.68 -27.22 -19.60
C PRO A 182 2.18 -28.56 -19.06
N GLY A 183 3.48 -28.85 -19.19
CA GLY A 183 4.07 -30.05 -18.63
C GLY A 183 4.25 -30.01 -17.11
N GLN A 184 4.27 -28.82 -16.52
CA GLN A 184 4.31 -28.65 -15.06
C GLN A 184 2.94 -28.84 -14.42
N VAL A 185 1.90 -28.25 -15.03
CA VAL A 185 0.54 -28.25 -14.49
C VAL A 185 -0.51 -28.25 -15.59
N ASN A 186 -1.72 -28.62 -15.24
CA ASN A 186 -2.91 -28.38 -16.06
C ASN A 186 -3.46 -26.97 -15.76
N PHE A 187 -3.22 -25.99 -16.62
CA PHE A 187 -3.63 -24.59 -16.42
C PHE A 187 -5.14 -24.44 -16.19
N ARG A 188 -5.97 -25.18 -16.93
CA ARG A 188 -7.43 -25.12 -16.77
C ARG A 188 -7.89 -25.69 -15.42
N LEU A 189 -7.21 -26.72 -14.93
CA LEU A 189 -7.51 -27.28 -13.61
C LEU A 189 -7.10 -26.30 -12.50
N LYS A 190 -5.93 -25.65 -12.61
CA LYS A 190 -5.48 -24.61 -11.69
C LYS A 190 -6.50 -23.45 -11.61
N GLU A 191 -6.92 -22.93 -12.75
CA GLU A 191 -7.96 -21.89 -12.85
C GLU A 191 -9.28 -22.33 -12.20
N SER A 192 -9.75 -23.54 -12.51
CA SER A 192 -10.98 -24.08 -11.93
C SER A 192 -10.87 -24.29 -10.41
N ASN A 193 -9.70 -24.72 -9.90
CA ASN A 193 -9.45 -24.88 -8.49
C ASN A 193 -9.47 -23.53 -7.77
N LEU A 194 -8.76 -22.53 -8.33
CA LEU A 194 -8.71 -21.18 -7.78
C LEU A 194 -10.11 -20.56 -7.67
N ARG A 195 -10.89 -20.58 -8.75
CA ARG A 195 -12.25 -20.04 -8.75
C ARG A 195 -13.15 -20.71 -7.71
N ARG A 196 -13.09 -22.04 -7.58
CA ARG A 196 -13.85 -22.76 -6.55
C ARG A 196 -13.43 -22.39 -5.13
N SER A 197 -12.12 -22.29 -4.88
CA SER A 197 -11.60 -21.91 -3.58
C SER A 197 -12.00 -20.48 -3.20
N LEU A 198 -11.87 -19.53 -4.14
CA LEU A 198 -12.29 -18.15 -3.93
C LEU A 198 -13.79 -18.01 -3.69
N ARG A 199 -14.63 -18.76 -4.46
CA ARG A 199 -16.07 -18.79 -4.24
C ARG A 199 -16.41 -19.32 -2.85
N GLU A 200 -15.81 -20.41 -2.42
CA GLU A 200 -16.03 -20.97 -1.08
C GLU A 200 -15.64 -19.99 0.02
N ILE A 201 -14.50 -19.32 -0.11
CA ILE A 201 -14.08 -18.27 0.83
C ILE A 201 -15.09 -17.13 0.84
N TYR A 202 -15.48 -16.61 -0.33
CA TYR A 202 -16.41 -15.50 -0.44
C TYR A 202 -17.77 -15.80 0.21
N ASP A 203 -18.29 -17.01 -0.01
CA ASP A 203 -19.61 -17.42 0.50
C ASP A 203 -19.58 -17.64 2.03
N ARG A 204 -18.44 -18.04 2.59
CA ARG A 204 -18.26 -18.32 4.02
C ARG A 204 -17.71 -17.15 4.84
N ALA A 205 -16.99 -16.24 4.21
CA ALA A 205 -16.44 -15.06 4.89
C ALA A 205 -17.56 -14.13 5.38
N PRO A 206 -17.37 -13.41 6.50
CA PRO A 206 -18.35 -12.46 7.00
C PRO A 206 -18.76 -11.44 5.94
N SER A 207 -20.06 -11.12 5.86
CA SER A 207 -20.62 -10.23 4.84
C SER A 207 -20.10 -8.79 4.91
N SER A 208 -19.52 -8.38 6.03
CA SER A 208 -18.87 -7.07 6.21
C SER A 208 -17.43 -7.02 5.70
N VAL A 209 -16.84 -8.17 5.29
CA VAL A 209 -15.42 -8.22 4.87
C VAL A 209 -15.31 -8.06 3.36
N LYS A 210 -14.50 -7.10 2.93
CA LYS A 210 -14.10 -6.90 1.53
C LYS A 210 -12.90 -7.80 1.22
N MET A 211 -12.85 -8.36 0.00
CA MET A 211 -11.79 -9.23 -0.49
C MET A 211 -11.12 -8.57 -1.69
N LEU A 212 -9.88 -8.13 -1.56
CA LEU A 212 -9.13 -7.50 -2.64
C LEU A 212 -8.14 -8.51 -3.23
N ILE A 213 -8.28 -8.80 -4.51
CA ILE A 213 -7.43 -9.75 -5.24
C ILE A 213 -6.25 -8.98 -5.84
N GLU A 214 -5.06 -9.40 -5.48
CA GLU A 214 -3.82 -8.86 -5.99
C GLU A 214 -3.32 -9.70 -7.16
N TYR A 215 -2.93 -9.05 -8.25
CA TYR A 215 -2.32 -9.70 -9.41
C TYR A 215 -0.84 -9.40 -9.48
N LYS A 216 -0.10 -10.33 -10.08
CA LYS A 216 1.35 -10.20 -10.32
C LYS A 216 1.70 -10.93 -11.60
N LEU A 217 2.42 -10.29 -12.52
CA LEU A 217 2.73 -10.86 -13.82
C LEU A 217 3.51 -12.18 -13.72
N PHE A 218 4.56 -12.18 -12.92
CA PHE A 218 5.40 -13.35 -12.67
C PHE A 218 6.15 -13.20 -11.35
N GLU A 219 6.49 -14.32 -10.73
CA GLU A 219 7.42 -14.33 -9.61
C GLU A 219 8.85 -14.29 -10.17
N PRO A 220 9.64 -13.24 -9.88
CA PRO A 220 10.94 -13.05 -10.49
C PRO A 220 11.85 -14.25 -10.39
N GLY A 221 12.38 -14.71 -11.54
CA GLY A 221 13.29 -15.83 -11.63
C GLY A 221 12.68 -17.21 -11.40
N THR A 222 11.33 -17.31 -11.29
CA THR A 222 10.65 -18.57 -10.97
C THR A 222 9.60 -18.95 -12.00
N TYR A 223 8.43 -18.31 -12.01
CA TYR A 223 7.28 -18.72 -12.81
C TYR A 223 6.33 -17.57 -13.10
N HIS A 224 5.44 -17.80 -14.07
CA HIS A 224 4.29 -16.97 -14.37
C HIS A 224 3.15 -17.26 -13.36
N THR A 225 2.54 -16.25 -12.79
CA THR A 225 1.52 -16.45 -11.76
C THR A 225 0.16 -16.83 -12.34
N VAL A 226 -0.72 -17.37 -11.49
CA VAL A 226 -2.09 -17.74 -11.87
C VAL A 226 -3.00 -16.53 -12.07
N ILE A 227 -2.65 -15.38 -11.49
CA ILE A 227 -3.36 -14.10 -11.68
C ILE A 227 -2.36 -13.06 -12.22
N PRO A 228 -2.07 -13.10 -13.53
CA PRO A 228 -0.91 -12.36 -14.08
C PRO A 228 -1.19 -10.89 -14.39
N ASP A 229 -2.45 -10.46 -14.39
CA ASP A 229 -2.83 -9.15 -14.92
C ASP A 229 -4.13 -8.61 -14.28
N PRO A 230 -4.40 -7.30 -14.40
CA PRO A 230 -5.56 -6.67 -13.81
C PRO A 230 -6.90 -7.18 -14.38
N PHE A 231 -6.92 -7.65 -15.63
CA PHE A 231 -8.15 -8.19 -16.23
C PHE A 231 -8.53 -9.51 -15.56
N THR A 232 -7.57 -10.40 -15.33
CA THR A 232 -7.80 -11.67 -14.64
C THR A 232 -8.30 -11.43 -13.20
N ALA A 233 -7.65 -10.51 -12.46
CA ALA A 233 -8.09 -10.14 -11.11
C ALA A 233 -9.50 -9.55 -11.10
N TYR A 234 -9.79 -8.65 -12.05
CA TYR A 234 -11.11 -8.03 -12.20
C TYR A 234 -12.20 -9.07 -12.54
N ASP A 235 -11.94 -9.99 -13.47
CA ASP A 235 -12.88 -11.05 -13.84
C ASP A 235 -13.20 -11.96 -12.64
N LEU A 236 -12.18 -12.35 -11.88
CA LEU A 236 -12.35 -13.11 -10.65
C LEU A 236 -13.21 -12.33 -9.64
N ALA A 237 -12.86 -11.07 -9.35
CA ALA A 237 -13.59 -10.25 -8.40
C ALA A 237 -15.06 -10.08 -8.81
N ARG A 238 -15.32 -9.73 -10.06
CA ARG A 238 -16.70 -9.58 -10.60
C ARG A 238 -17.50 -10.88 -10.52
N SER A 239 -16.86 -12.03 -10.74
CA SER A 239 -17.52 -13.33 -10.63
C SER A 239 -17.93 -13.66 -9.19
N LEU A 240 -17.28 -13.10 -8.18
CA LEU A 240 -17.58 -13.33 -6.77
C LEU A 240 -18.74 -12.45 -6.26
N GLY A 241 -18.76 -11.16 -6.57
CA GLY A 241 -19.79 -10.23 -6.12
C GLY A 241 -19.25 -8.91 -5.57
N ASP A 242 -20.13 -8.08 -5.00
CA ASP A 242 -19.87 -6.68 -4.71
C ASP A 242 -18.82 -6.43 -3.60
N ARG A 243 -18.51 -7.43 -2.77
CA ARG A 243 -17.47 -7.34 -1.73
C ARG A 243 -16.07 -7.71 -2.24
N ALA A 244 -15.96 -8.21 -3.46
CA ALA A 244 -14.69 -8.53 -4.07
C ALA A 244 -14.20 -7.38 -4.95
N GLY A 245 -12.90 -7.17 -4.95
CA GLY A 245 -12.26 -6.10 -5.69
C GLY A 245 -10.82 -6.42 -6.08
N VAL A 246 -10.08 -5.41 -6.50
CA VAL A 246 -8.73 -5.54 -7.01
C VAL A 246 -7.78 -4.64 -6.24
N ILE A 247 -6.59 -5.13 -5.92
CA ILE A 247 -5.49 -4.29 -5.48
C ILE A 247 -4.45 -4.17 -6.61
N ILE A 248 -4.02 -2.94 -6.86
CA ILE A 248 -2.99 -2.61 -7.85
C ILE A 248 -1.67 -2.48 -7.09
N ASP A 249 -0.79 -3.45 -7.24
CA ASP A 249 0.59 -3.29 -6.79
C ASP A 249 1.43 -2.66 -7.91
N LEU A 250 2.17 -1.59 -7.59
CA LEU A 250 2.90 -0.82 -8.60
C LEU A 250 4.11 -1.57 -9.16
N GLY A 251 4.73 -2.45 -8.37
CA GLY A 251 5.85 -3.30 -8.80
C GLY A 251 5.43 -4.50 -9.65
N HIS A 252 4.14 -4.84 -9.69
CA HIS A 252 3.64 -6.06 -10.32
C HIS A 252 3.35 -5.93 -11.83
N HIS A 253 3.96 -4.96 -12.51
CA HIS A 253 3.72 -4.67 -13.92
C HIS A 253 4.98 -4.79 -14.76
N ALA A 254 4.82 -5.15 -16.02
CA ALA A 254 5.87 -4.96 -17.03
C ALA A 254 6.11 -3.46 -17.27
N PHE A 255 7.32 -3.11 -17.68
CA PHE A 255 7.64 -1.74 -18.09
C PHE A 255 6.72 -1.28 -19.24
N GLY A 256 6.28 -0.02 -19.17
CA GLY A 256 5.40 0.59 -20.16
C GLY A 256 3.92 0.28 -20.00
N VAL A 257 3.50 -0.48 -18.98
CA VAL A 257 2.09 -0.60 -18.63
C VAL A 257 1.60 0.73 -18.06
N ASN A 258 0.48 1.23 -18.60
CA ASN A 258 -0.17 2.43 -18.11
C ASN A 258 -1.05 2.07 -16.89
N VAL A 259 -0.51 2.26 -15.69
CA VAL A 259 -1.19 1.93 -14.43
C VAL A 259 -2.28 2.94 -14.12
N GLU A 260 -2.12 4.20 -14.50
CA GLU A 260 -3.11 5.25 -14.37
C GLU A 260 -4.41 4.85 -15.11
N HIS A 261 -4.28 4.27 -16.31
CA HIS A 261 -5.44 3.76 -17.06
C HIS A 261 -6.09 2.54 -16.39
N ILE A 262 -5.31 1.68 -15.73
CA ILE A 262 -5.87 0.57 -14.94
C ILE A 262 -6.69 1.14 -13.77
N ALA A 263 -6.15 2.12 -13.05
CA ALA A 263 -6.85 2.80 -11.96
C ALA A 263 -8.16 3.46 -12.46
N ALA A 264 -8.09 4.24 -13.55
CA ALA A 264 -9.26 4.87 -14.16
C ALA A 264 -10.37 3.86 -14.51
N ARG A 265 -10.02 2.69 -15.05
CA ARG A 265 -10.97 1.63 -15.38
C ARG A 265 -11.62 1.00 -14.15
N LEU A 266 -10.86 0.76 -13.08
CA LEU A 266 -11.39 0.24 -11.83
C LEU A 266 -12.30 1.26 -11.13
N ILE A 267 -11.94 2.56 -11.17
CA ILE A 267 -12.79 3.66 -10.69
C ILE A 267 -14.14 3.66 -11.43
N GLU A 268 -14.11 3.67 -12.76
CA GLU A 268 -15.33 3.68 -13.59
C GLU A 268 -16.20 2.43 -13.38
N SER A 269 -15.59 1.29 -13.06
CA SER A 269 -16.32 0.05 -12.79
C SER A 269 -17.03 0.03 -11.44
N GLY A 270 -16.63 0.89 -10.50
CA GLY A 270 -17.21 1.01 -9.15
C GLY A 270 -16.96 -0.19 -8.23
N ILE A 271 -16.02 -1.08 -8.54
CA ILE A 271 -15.69 -2.19 -7.63
C ILE A 271 -14.78 -1.72 -6.48
N PRO A 272 -14.77 -2.41 -5.33
CA PRO A 272 -13.76 -2.16 -4.30
C PRO A 272 -12.35 -2.27 -4.88
N ALA A 273 -11.46 -1.37 -4.50
CA ALA A 273 -10.08 -1.45 -4.96
C ALA A 273 -9.09 -0.84 -3.95
N GLY A 274 -7.82 -1.00 -4.24
CA GLY A 274 -6.73 -0.42 -3.46
C GLY A 274 -5.42 -0.34 -4.24
N ILE A 275 -4.44 0.29 -3.61
CA ILE A 275 -3.09 0.45 -4.16
C ILE A 275 -2.08 -0.08 -3.15
N HIS A 276 -1.17 -0.93 -3.60
CA HIS A 276 0.11 -1.21 -2.97
C HIS A 276 1.17 -0.28 -3.57
N PHE A 277 1.69 0.63 -2.73
CA PHE A 277 2.70 1.60 -3.13
C PHE A 277 4.10 1.06 -2.94
N ASN A 278 4.84 0.95 -4.02
CA ASN A 278 6.27 0.68 -4.07
C ASN A 278 6.89 1.36 -5.30
N SER A 279 8.17 1.14 -5.55
CA SER A 279 8.80 1.64 -6.77
C SER A 279 8.50 0.74 -7.98
N ARG A 280 8.85 1.22 -9.17
CA ARG A 280 8.63 0.52 -10.44
C ARG A 280 9.90 0.38 -11.28
N TYR A 281 11.06 0.35 -10.63
CA TYR A 281 12.33 0.23 -11.35
C TYR A 281 12.53 -1.14 -11.99
N VAL A 282 12.09 -2.20 -11.30
CA VAL A 282 12.00 -3.56 -11.81
C VAL A 282 10.70 -4.19 -11.33
N ALA A 283 10.26 -5.26 -11.99
CA ALA A 283 9.10 -5.99 -11.52
C ALA A 283 9.37 -6.57 -10.13
N ASP A 284 8.48 -6.30 -9.17
CA ASP A 284 8.56 -6.78 -7.80
C ASP A 284 9.83 -6.31 -7.08
N ASP A 285 10.11 -5.04 -7.15
CA ASP A 285 11.30 -4.48 -6.50
C ASP A 285 11.10 -4.09 -5.03
N ASP A 286 9.86 -3.90 -4.60
CA ASP A 286 9.43 -3.56 -3.22
C ASP A 286 10.30 -2.46 -2.57
N GLN A 287 10.76 -1.51 -3.38
CA GLN A 287 11.64 -0.44 -2.94
C GLN A 287 10.84 0.80 -2.52
N ALA A 288 11.55 1.75 -1.89
CA ALA A 288 10.98 3.02 -1.50
C ALA A 288 10.44 3.80 -2.71
N VAL A 289 9.30 4.45 -2.53
CA VAL A 289 8.63 5.24 -3.56
C VAL A 289 9.37 6.55 -3.82
N GLU A 290 9.47 6.92 -5.11
CA GLU A 290 9.96 8.22 -5.55
C GLU A 290 8.81 9.09 -6.10
N PRO A 291 8.83 10.43 -5.90
CA PRO A 291 7.78 11.33 -6.38
C PRO A 291 7.97 11.64 -7.87
N ASN A 292 7.88 10.62 -8.71
CA ASN A 292 8.08 10.72 -10.15
C ASN A 292 6.77 11.04 -10.90
N MET A 293 6.86 11.24 -12.22
CA MET A 293 5.71 11.59 -13.07
C MET A 293 4.61 10.53 -13.03
N GLN A 294 4.96 9.23 -13.00
CA GLN A 294 3.97 8.16 -12.97
C GLN A 294 3.18 8.16 -11.65
N MET A 295 3.86 8.35 -10.52
CA MET A 295 3.20 8.47 -9.22
C MET A 295 2.26 9.69 -9.17
N PHE A 296 2.71 10.83 -9.69
CA PHE A 296 1.87 12.02 -9.80
C PHE A 296 0.62 11.78 -10.65
N LEU A 297 0.75 11.18 -11.84
CA LEU A 297 -0.38 10.89 -12.73
C LEU A 297 -1.34 9.87 -12.12
N LEU A 298 -0.84 8.86 -11.40
CA LEU A 298 -1.69 7.94 -10.64
C LEU A 298 -2.52 8.70 -9.60
N PHE A 299 -1.89 9.57 -8.78
CA PHE A 299 -2.62 10.37 -7.80
C PHE A 299 -3.62 11.33 -8.46
N HIS A 300 -3.32 11.84 -9.66
CA HIS A 300 -4.26 12.64 -10.43
C HIS A 300 -5.53 11.84 -10.78
N GLU A 301 -5.41 10.59 -11.25
CA GLU A 301 -6.57 9.72 -11.51
C GLU A 301 -7.35 9.40 -10.22
N LEU A 302 -6.66 9.10 -9.12
CA LEU A 302 -7.31 8.82 -7.83
C LEU A 302 -8.07 10.03 -7.28
N THR A 303 -7.52 11.24 -7.48
CA THR A 303 -8.12 12.51 -7.03
C THR A 303 -9.34 12.87 -7.85
N THR A 304 -9.21 12.85 -9.18
CA THR A 304 -10.30 13.16 -10.11
C THR A 304 -11.40 12.11 -10.09
N GLY A 305 -11.04 10.85 -9.83
CA GLY A 305 -11.97 9.75 -9.59
C GLY A 305 -12.65 9.78 -8.23
N ASN A 306 -12.22 10.70 -7.35
CA ASN A 306 -12.80 10.89 -6.01
C ASN A 306 -12.78 9.63 -5.13
N VAL A 307 -11.72 8.83 -5.25
CA VAL A 307 -11.50 7.60 -4.47
C VAL A 307 -10.42 7.78 -3.39
N ILE A 308 -9.81 8.95 -3.30
CA ILE A 308 -8.88 9.35 -2.25
C ILE A 308 -9.35 10.66 -1.61
N GLY A 309 -9.34 10.71 -0.27
CA GLY A 309 -9.78 11.90 0.47
C GLY A 309 -11.26 12.22 0.31
N ASN A 310 -12.09 11.24 -0.09
CA ASN A 310 -13.54 11.39 -0.17
C ASN A 310 -14.12 11.50 1.25
N PRO A 311 -15.05 12.44 1.51
CA PRO A 311 -15.72 12.54 2.80
C PRO A 311 -16.56 11.29 3.14
N ASP A 312 -17.04 10.55 2.14
CA ASP A 312 -17.67 9.25 2.31
C ASP A 312 -16.58 8.15 2.35
N PRO A 313 -16.30 7.55 3.51
CA PRO A 313 -15.22 6.58 3.65
C PRO A 313 -15.43 5.33 2.81
N ASP A 314 -16.69 4.97 2.50
CA ASP A 314 -17.00 3.78 1.68
C ASP A 314 -16.59 3.93 0.21
N LYS A 315 -16.37 5.16 -0.23
CA LYS A 315 -15.88 5.48 -1.58
C LYS A 315 -14.37 5.50 -1.68
N ASN A 316 -13.66 5.60 -0.55
CA ASN A 316 -12.21 5.56 -0.57
C ASN A 316 -11.70 4.15 -0.85
N TRP A 317 -10.65 4.10 -1.66
CA TRP A 317 -9.85 2.90 -1.82
C TRP A 317 -8.93 2.68 -0.61
N VAL A 318 -8.44 1.48 -0.45
CA VAL A 318 -7.39 1.22 0.55
C VAL A 318 -6.01 1.55 -0.04
N TYR A 319 -5.18 2.18 0.75
CA TYR A 319 -3.83 2.62 0.39
C TYR A 319 -2.84 2.00 1.36
N ILE A 320 -1.93 1.19 0.84
CA ILE A 320 -0.97 0.43 1.63
C ILE A 320 0.41 0.64 1.01
N ILE A 321 1.43 0.84 1.83
CA ILE A 321 2.82 0.74 1.39
C ILE A 321 3.17 -0.74 1.28
N ASP A 322 3.79 -1.15 0.18
CA ASP A 322 4.37 -2.50 0.04
C ASP A 322 5.87 -2.40 -0.23
N GLN A 323 6.65 -2.49 0.83
CA GLN A 323 8.10 -2.36 0.84
C GLN A 323 8.71 -3.43 1.73
N CYS A 324 9.81 -4.03 1.31
CA CYS A 324 10.53 -5.00 2.10
C CYS A 324 12.05 -5.03 1.86
N SER A 325 12.62 -3.92 1.37
CA SER A 325 14.06 -3.81 1.14
C SER A 325 14.88 -4.17 2.38
N LYS A 326 16.01 -4.84 2.17
CA LYS A 326 16.97 -5.21 3.21
C LYS A 326 18.24 -4.35 3.23
N LEU A 327 18.46 -3.56 2.20
CA LEU A 327 19.71 -2.79 2.06
C LEU A 327 19.63 -1.45 2.73
N GLU A 328 18.47 -0.80 2.70
CA GLU A 328 18.22 0.49 3.31
C GLU A 328 17.80 0.34 4.77
N ASN A 329 17.99 1.43 5.54
CA ASN A 329 17.34 1.54 6.82
C ASN A 329 15.81 1.58 6.63
N ARG A 330 15.10 0.62 7.20
CA ARG A 330 13.68 0.39 6.98
C ARG A 330 12.80 1.56 7.36
N ILE A 331 13.04 2.13 8.54
CA ILE A 331 12.26 3.27 9.04
C ILE A 331 12.50 4.49 8.14
N HIS A 332 13.76 4.73 7.80
CA HIS A 332 14.12 5.82 6.88
C HIS A 332 13.46 5.66 5.52
N ALA A 333 13.48 4.44 4.95
CA ALA A 333 12.85 4.15 3.66
C ALA A 333 11.33 4.38 3.70
N VAL A 334 10.64 3.96 4.77
CA VAL A 334 9.20 4.20 4.93
C VAL A 334 8.89 5.68 5.08
N LEU A 335 9.67 6.43 5.86
CA LEU A 335 9.49 7.88 6.00
C LEU A 335 9.68 8.60 4.66
N HIS A 336 10.69 8.20 3.88
CA HIS A 336 10.90 8.71 2.52
C HIS A 336 9.71 8.41 1.59
N THR A 337 9.19 7.18 1.64
CA THR A 337 7.99 6.79 0.87
C THR A 337 6.79 7.66 1.23
N ILE A 338 6.51 7.88 2.52
CA ILE A 338 5.39 8.72 2.94
C ILE A 338 5.55 10.15 2.41
N ASP A 339 6.74 10.73 2.49
CA ASP A 339 7.01 12.05 1.91
C ASP A 339 6.78 12.09 0.40
N SER A 340 7.24 11.06 -0.31
CA SER A 340 7.07 10.94 -1.76
C SER A 340 5.59 10.83 -2.17
N LEU A 341 4.80 10.05 -1.41
CA LEU A 341 3.35 9.94 -1.62
C LEU A 341 2.64 11.27 -1.36
N MET A 342 2.96 11.94 -0.25
CA MET A 342 2.37 13.25 0.07
C MET A 342 2.74 14.33 -0.96
N ILE A 343 3.97 14.31 -1.49
CA ILE A 343 4.40 15.20 -2.58
C ILE A 343 3.56 14.92 -3.83
N SER A 344 3.43 13.66 -4.22
CA SER A 344 2.68 13.28 -5.44
C SER A 344 1.19 13.61 -5.32
N TYR A 345 0.60 13.35 -4.16
CA TYR A 345 -0.79 13.71 -3.86
C TYR A 345 -0.99 15.23 -3.88
N SER A 346 -0.12 15.99 -3.22
CA SER A 346 -0.21 17.45 -3.22
C SER A 346 -0.10 18.05 -4.62
N LYS A 347 0.76 17.50 -5.48
CA LYS A 347 0.87 17.91 -6.89
C LYS A 347 -0.40 17.61 -7.68
N ALA A 348 -1.05 16.47 -7.43
CA ALA A 348 -2.31 16.13 -8.05
C ALA A 348 -3.43 17.12 -7.67
N LEU A 349 -3.46 17.55 -6.41
CA LEU A 349 -4.46 18.51 -5.92
C LEU A 349 -4.32 19.93 -6.48
N ILE A 350 -3.19 20.28 -7.07
CA ILE A 350 -2.95 21.64 -7.63
C ILE A 350 -2.99 21.69 -9.16
N VAL A 351 -3.48 20.64 -9.81
CA VAL A 351 -3.75 20.66 -11.26
C VAL A 351 -4.89 21.64 -11.56
N ASP A 352 -4.71 22.48 -12.58
CA ASP A 352 -5.77 23.34 -13.12
C ASP A 352 -6.71 22.48 -13.98
N GLU A 353 -7.67 21.83 -13.32
CA GLU A 353 -8.59 20.88 -13.94
C GLU A 353 -9.50 21.53 -15.00
N GLU A 354 -9.84 22.80 -14.82
CA GLU A 354 -10.67 23.52 -15.79
C GLU A 354 -9.92 23.67 -17.12
N LYS A 355 -8.68 24.16 -17.08
CA LYS A 355 -7.84 24.27 -18.27
C LYS A 355 -7.48 22.93 -18.87
N LEU A 356 -7.15 21.95 -18.03
CA LEU A 356 -6.85 20.60 -18.52
C LEU A 356 -8.00 20.05 -19.35
N ARG A 357 -9.22 20.13 -18.82
CA ARG A 357 -10.44 19.67 -19.51
C ARG A 357 -10.74 20.48 -20.77
N GLU A 358 -10.55 21.79 -20.71
CA GLU A 358 -10.71 22.66 -21.89
C GLU A 358 -9.79 22.21 -23.04
N TYR A 359 -8.49 22.03 -22.75
CA TYR A 359 -7.51 21.63 -23.76
C TYR A 359 -7.72 20.21 -24.27
N GLN A 360 -8.11 19.28 -23.40
CA GLN A 360 -8.47 17.92 -23.81
C GLN A 360 -9.66 17.93 -24.77
N THR A 361 -10.71 18.68 -24.47
CA THR A 361 -11.91 18.80 -25.32
C THR A 361 -11.61 19.39 -26.69
N LYS A 362 -10.66 20.32 -26.76
CA LYS A 362 -10.21 20.96 -28.00
C LYS A 362 -9.14 20.18 -28.76
N ASN A 363 -8.69 19.02 -28.21
CA ASN A 363 -7.54 18.24 -28.71
C ASN A 363 -6.22 19.06 -28.77
N GLU A 364 -6.07 20.04 -27.88
CA GLU A 364 -4.84 20.82 -27.73
C GLU A 364 -3.85 20.07 -26.81
N ILE A 365 -3.39 18.90 -27.28
CA ILE A 365 -2.65 17.89 -26.50
C ILE A 365 -1.43 18.47 -25.77
N ILE A 366 -0.66 19.32 -26.45
CA ILE A 366 0.56 19.89 -25.84
C ILE A 366 0.21 20.87 -24.71
N LEU A 367 -0.89 21.62 -24.83
CA LEU A 367 -1.34 22.53 -23.78
C LEU A 367 -1.89 21.75 -22.60
N ALA A 368 -2.65 20.69 -22.84
CA ALA A 368 -3.09 19.75 -21.79
C ALA A 368 -1.90 19.17 -21.02
N ASN A 369 -0.88 18.66 -21.73
CA ASN A 369 0.34 18.14 -21.10
C ASN A 369 1.11 19.20 -20.33
N ARG A 370 1.14 20.46 -20.81
CA ARG A 370 1.79 21.56 -20.08
C ARG A 370 1.06 21.91 -18.80
N THR A 371 -0.27 21.79 -18.76
CA THR A 371 -1.05 21.98 -17.52
C THR A 371 -0.67 20.96 -16.45
N LEU A 372 -0.54 19.68 -16.82
CA LEU A 372 -0.06 18.63 -15.91
C LEU A 372 1.40 18.87 -15.49
N LEU A 373 2.26 19.22 -16.45
CA LEU A 373 3.67 19.45 -16.18
C LEU A 373 3.90 20.65 -15.26
N ASP A 374 3.09 21.72 -15.37
CA ASP A 374 3.14 22.87 -14.48
C ASP A 374 2.87 22.49 -13.01
N ALA A 375 1.85 21.67 -12.76
CA ALA A 375 1.58 21.12 -11.44
C ALA A 375 2.72 20.20 -10.96
N PHE A 376 3.22 19.31 -11.82
CA PHE A 376 4.30 18.39 -11.48
C PHE A 376 5.62 19.12 -11.11
N LEU A 377 5.97 20.19 -11.79
CA LEU A 377 7.17 20.98 -11.53
C LEU A 377 7.04 21.94 -10.34
N THR A 378 5.82 22.16 -9.85
CA THR A 378 5.59 23.02 -8.69
C THR A 378 6.13 22.38 -7.42
N ASP A 379 6.88 23.15 -6.62
CA ASP A 379 7.35 22.70 -5.31
C ASP A 379 6.22 22.82 -4.28
N VAL A 380 5.63 21.69 -3.92
CA VAL A 380 4.50 21.58 -2.99
C VAL A 380 4.92 21.34 -1.53
N ARG A 381 6.21 21.18 -1.26
CA ARG A 381 6.71 20.90 0.11
C ARG A 381 6.27 21.94 1.14
N PRO A 382 6.14 23.26 0.82
CA PRO A 382 5.60 24.22 1.78
C PRO A 382 4.20 23.87 2.30
N ILE A 383 3.35 23.26 1.48
CA ILE A 383 1.99 22.82 1.90
C ILE A 383 2.10 21.69 2.92
N ILE A 384 2.93 20.68 2.65
CA ILE A 384 3.13 19.51 3.50
C ILE A 384 3.72 19.92 4.84
N TYR A 385 4.73 20.80 4.81
CA TYR A 385 5.40 21.29 6.02
C TYR A 385 4.46 22.14 6.88
N ALA A 386 3.67 23.02 6.26
CA ALA A 386 2.66 23.80 6.99
C ALA A 386 1.59 22.88 7.62
N ALA A 387 1.10 21.89 6.89
CA ALA A 387 0.14 20.91 7.40
C ALA A 387 0.68 20.12 8.61
N ARG A 388 1.95 19.74 8.58
CA ARG A 388 2.61 19.05 9.70
C ARG A 388 2.81 19.96 10.90
N LEU A 389 3.31 21.18 10.71
CA LEU A 389 3.53 22.15 11.79
C LEU A 389 2.23 22.48 12.53
N GLU A 390 1.11 22.66 11.84
CA GLU A 390 -0.19 22.90 12.48
C GLU A 390 -0.63 21.73 13.39
N ARG A 391 -0.17 20.51 13.09
CA ARG A 391 -0.44 19.31 13.90
C ARG A 391 0.64 19.07 14.97
N GLY A 392 1.61 19.96 15.12
CA GLY A 392 2.74 19.78 16.04
C GLY A 392 3.73 18.69 15.63
N LEU A 393 3.76 18.34 14.33
CA LEU A 393 4.63 17.32 13.76
C LEU A 393 5.89 17.98 13.15
N PRO A 394 7.02 17.24 13.07
CA PRO A 394 8.21 17.77 12.41
C PRO A 394 7.94 17.99 10.92
N PRO A 395 8.35 19.14 10.34
CA PRO A 395 8.20 19.39 8.90
C PRO A 395 8.93 18.35 8.06
N ASP A 396 10.11 17.92 8.49
CA ASP A 396 10.94 16.88 7.87
C ASP A 396 11.05 15.67 8.82
N PRO A 397 10.24 14.61 8.64
CA PRO A 397 10.24 13.45 9.50
C PRO A 397 11.52 12.61 9.37
N VAL A 398 12.17 12.62 8.21
CA VAL A 398 13.45 11.92 8.00
C VAL A 398 14.54 12.58 8.83
N LYS A 399 14.62 13.92 8.82
CA LYS A 399 15.58 14.66 9.66
C LYS A 399 15.31 14.39 11.14
N ALA A 400 14.05 14.48 11.58
CA ALA A 400 13.66 14.21 12.97
C ALA A 400 14.03 12.79 13.40
N TYR A 401 13.84 11.79 12.53
CA TYR A 401 14.27 10.42 12.79
C TYR A 401 15.79 10.30 12.95
N LEU A 402 16.56 10.88 12.05
CA LEU A 402 18.04 10.82 12.09
C LEU A 402 18.61 11.48 13.35
N GLU A 403 17.94 12.51 13.87
CA GLU A 403 18.32 13.22 15.10
C GLU A 403 17.82 12.49 16.37
N SER A 404 16.91 11.51 16.26
CA SER A 404 16.21 10.89 17.39
C SER A 404 16.97 9.81 18.12
N SER A 405 18.13 9.39 17.79
CA SER A 405 18.85 8.26 18.40
C SER A 405 18.08 6.90 18.39
N TYR A 406 16.90 6.83 17.79
CA TYR A 406 16.05 5.64 17.84
C TYR A 406 16.70 4.42 17.18
N GLN A 407 17.32 4.62 16.04
CA GLN A 407 18.03 3.52 15.34
C GLN A 407 19.11 2.89 16.25
N ARG A 408 19.91 3.72 16.90
CA ARG A 408 20.96 3.23 17.82
C ARG A 408 20.37 2.47 19.02
N LYS A 409 19.22 2.94 19.53
CA LYS A 409 18.51 2.27 20.62
C LYS A 409 18.09 0.87 20.21
N ILE A 410 17.36 0.72 19.08
CA ILE A 410 16.84 -0.57 18.64
C ILE A 410 17.96 -1.54 18.21
N GLU A 411 19.07 -1.06 17.67
CA GLU A 411 20.24 -1.89 17.38
C GLU A 411 20.84 -2.51 18.65
N MET A 412 20.88 -1.76 19.76
CA MET A 412 21.36 -2.29 21.05
C MET A 412 20.36 -3.24 21.73
N GLU A 413 19.06 -2.98 21.60
CA GLU A 413 18.01 -3.77 22.27
C GLU A 413 17.64 -5.05 21.51
N ARG A 414 17.82 -5.05 20.19
CA ARG A 414 17.43 -6.14 19.29
C ARG A 414 18.63 -6.93 18.73
N SER A 415 19.83 -6.68 19.25
CA SER A 415 21.07 -7.40 18.89
C SER A 415 21.05 -8.86 19.38
#